data_fb5cde8007c7a76dfd1be8a9fca1a9aa
#
_entry.id   fb5cde8007c7a76dfd1be8a9fca1a9aa
#
_cell.length_a   1.000
_cell.length_b   1.000
_cell.length_c   1.000
_cell.angle_alpha   90.00
_cell.angle_beta   90.00
_cell.angle_gamma   90.00
#
_symmetry.space_group_name_H-M   'P 1'
#
loop_
_entity.id
_entity.type
_entity.pdbx_description
1 polymer ?
#
loop_
_entity_poly.entity_id
_entity_poly.type
_entity_poly.pdbx_seq_one_letter_code
_entity_poly.pdbx_strand_id
1 'polypeptide(L)'
;MAPVVDTGEFLFFSGVTGVGAEGTASKDPESQFRDAFRFLGENLEAAGLSYRNVVDLTSYHVDLRRHSDTFIKVKDEFVVDPYPAWTAIGISELWFPDLLVELHIIAKRSM
;
A
#
# COMPACT_ATOMS: atom_id res chain seq x y z
N MET A 1 7.54 -16.81 0.82
CA MET A 1 6.40 -16.01 0.35
C MET A 1 6.83 -15.20 -0.86
N ALA A 2 6.03 -15.24 -1.92
CA ALA A 2 6.31 -14.43 -3.11
C ALA A 2 5.82 -12.99 -2.87
N PRO A 3 6.63 -11.97 -3.13
CA PRO A 3 6.16 -10.59 -3.03
C PRO A 3 5.14 -10.24 -4.12
N VAL A 4 5.24 -10.89 -5.28
CA VAL A 4 4.33 -10.67 -6.42
C VAL A 4 4.06 -12.00 -7.09
N VAL A 5 2.80 -12.24 -7.44
CA VAL A 5 2.40 -13.39 -8.27
C VAL A 5 1.88 -12.84 -9.60
N ASP A 6 2.55 -13.19 -10.67
CA ASP A 6 2.26 -12.76 -12.04
C ASP A 6 1.44 -13.83 -12.75
N THR A 7 0.19 -13.51 -13.14
CA THR A 7 -0.67 -14.42 -13.86
C THR A 7 -0.73 -14.11 -15.37
N GLY A 8 0.13 -13.20 -15.85
CA GLY A 8 0.15 -12.72 -17.23
C GLY A 8 -0.48 -11.33 -17.30
N GLU A 9 -1.79 -11.25 -17.32
CA GLU A 9 -2.52 -9.98 -17.36
C GLU A 9 -2.48 -9.25 -16.01
N PHE A 10 -2.64 -9.98 -14.91
CA PHE A 10 -2.73 -9.41 -13.57
C PHE A 10 -1.56 -9.82 -12.70
N LEU A 11 -1.17 -8.91 -11.81
CA LEU A 11 -0.15 -9.17 -10.80
C LEU A 11 -0.76 -8.93 -9.43
N PHE A 12 -0.59 -9.92 -8.57
CA PHE A 12 -1.10 -9.89 -7.19
C PHE A 12 0.07 -9.62 -6.26
N PHE A 13 0.02 -8.53 -5.53
CA PHE A 13 1.10 -8.12 -4.63
C PHE A 13 0.78 -8.51 -3.20
N SER A 14 1.75 -9.07 -2.50
CA SER A 14 1.63 -9.27 -1.06
C SER A 14 1.50 -7.92 -0.37
N GLY A 15 0.90 -7.92 0.82
CA GLY A 15 0.70 -6.70 1.60
C GLY A 15 2.01 -5.98 1.90
N VAL A 16 1.99 -4.65 1.85
CA VAL A 16 3.14 -3.79 2.10
C VAL A 16 2.80 -2.83 3.23
N THR A 17 3.74 -2.71 4.17
CA THR A 17 3.64 -1.78 5.30
C THR A 17 4.78 -0.78 5.24
N GLY A 18 4.82 0.14 6.19
CA GLY A 18 5.89 1.12 6.30
C GLY A 18 7.14 0.61 7.03
N VAL A 19 7.28 -0.72 7.18
CA VAL A 19 8.46 -1.30 7.83
C VAL A 19 9.65 -1.25 6.88
N GLY A 20 10.71 -0.56 7.30
CA GLY A 20 11.95 -0.46 6.54
C GLY A 20 12.88 -1.65 6.73
N ALA A 21 14.06 -1.56 6.12
CA ALA A 21 15.08 -2.62 6.16
C ALA A 21 15.54 -2.95 7.59
N GLU A 22 15.41 -2.01 8.52
CA GLU A 22 15.78 -2.20 9.92
C GLU A 22 14.74 -2.96 10.72
N GLY A 23 13.59 -3.27 10.12
CA GLY A 23 12.52 -4.01 10.80
C GLY A 23 11.60 -3.14 11.64
N THR A 24 11.67 -1.82 11.49
CA THR A 24 10.85 -0.87 12.23
C THR A 24 10.10 0.07 11.29
N ALA A 25 8.99 0.62 11.78
CA ALA A 25 8.20 1.63 11.07
C ALA A 25 8.30 2.95 11.80
N SER A 26 8.16 4.06 11.07
CA SER A 26 8.06 5.39 11.66
C SER A 26 6.85 5.44 12.59
N LYS A 27 7.02 6.06 13.76
CA LYS A 27 5.91 6.26 14.69
C LYS A 27 5.04 7.46 14.33
N ASP A 28 5.53 8.33 13.46
CA ASP A 28 4.72 9.42 12.92
C ASP A 28 3.77 8.86 11.84
N PRO A 29 2.44 9.02 12.02
CA PRO A 29 1.48 8.43 11.09
C PRO A 29 1.70 8.85 9.64
N GLU A 30 1.91 10.13 9.39
CA GLU A 30 2.10 10.61 8.01
C GLU A 30 3.35 9.99 7.38
N SER A 31 4.45 9.95 8.11
CA SER A 31 5.71 9.35 7.63
C SER A 31 5.56 7.85 7.38
N GLN A 32 4.86 7.15 8.27
CA GLN A 32 4.63 5.72 8.11
C GLN A 32 3.80 5.43 6.85
N PHE A 33 2.74 6.21 6.63
CA PHE A 33 1.91 6.04 5.44
C PHE A 33 2.70 6.32 4.16
N ARG A 34 3.51 7.37 4.17
CA ARG A 34 4.34 7.72 3.01
C ARG A 34 5.37 6.64 2.71
N ASP A 35 5.97 6.07 3.76
CA ASP A 35 6.92 4.96 3.59
C ASP A 35 6.23 3.74 2.98
N ALA A 36 5.01 3.41 3.43
CA ALA A 36 4.27 2.27 2.88
C ALA A 36 4.01 2.45 1.38
N PHE A 37 3.55 3.63 0.97
CA PHE A 37 3.33 3.91 -0.46
C PHE A 37 4.63 3.93 -1.25
N ARG A 38 5.70 4.46 -0.67
CA ARG A 38 7.02 4.47 -1.32
C ARG A 38 7.53 3.05 -1.54
N PHE A 39 7.43 2.19 -0.54
CA PHE A 39 7.85 0.79 -0.66
C PHE A 39 6.98 0.04 -1.67
N LEU A 40 5.67 0.29 -1.68
CA LEU A 40 4.78 -0.30 -2.68
C LEU A 40 5.17 0.16 -4.09
N GLY A 41 5.50 1.45 -4.26
CA GLY A 41 5.97 1.99 -5.52
C GLY A 41 7.24 1.32 -6.00
N GLU A 42 8.17 1.02 -5.08
CA GLU A 42 9.40 0.29 -5.41
C GLU A 42 9.10 -1.12 -5.89
N ASN A 43 8.12 -1.79 -5.26
CA ASN A 43 7.69 -3.13 -5.69
C ASN A 43 7.06 -3.10 -7.08
N LEU A 44 6.24 -2.09 -7.35
CA LEU A 44 5.66 -1.89 -8.68
C LEU A 44 6.75 -1.67 -9.72
N GLU A 45 7.72 -0.80 -9.42
CA GLU A 45 8.83 -0.49 -10.33
C GLU A 45 9.67 -1.74 -10.62
N ALA A 46 9.95 -2.54 -9.60
CA ALA A 46 10.68 -3.80 -9.77
C ALA A 46 9.95 -4.78 -10.70
N ALA A 47 8.63 -4.68 -10.79
CA ALA A 47 7.81 -5.49 -11.71
C ALA A 47 7.62 -4.82 -13.08
N GLY A 48 8.26 -3.68 -13.32
CA GLY A 48 8.13 -2.94 -14.58
C GLY A 48 6.83 -2.13 -14.67
N LEU A 49 6.20 -1.82 -13.54
CA LEU A 49 4.91 -1.15 -13.47
C LEU A 49 5.01 0.15 -12.68
N SER A 50 3.90 0.87 -12.62
CA SER A 50 3.77 2.07 -11.81
C SER A 50 2.38 2.09 -11.16
N TYR A 51 2.10 3.14 -10.38
CA TYR A 51 0.76 3.31 -9.79
C TYR A 51 -0.35 3.37 -10.83
N ARG A 52 -0.04 3.76 -12.06
CA ARG A 52 -1.03 3.78 -13.16
C ARG A 52 -1.55 2.40 -13.52
N ASN A 53 -0.83 1.36 -13.15
CA ASN A 53 -1.21 -0.04 -13.41
C ASN A 53 -2.09 -0.63 -12.31
N VAL A 54 -2.25 0.07 -11.17
CA VAL A 54 -3.04 -0.44 -10.04
C VAL A 54 -4.52 -0.38 -10.38
N VAL A 55 -5.21 -1.51 -10.28
CA VAL A 55 -6.64 -1.59 -10.54
C VAL A 55 -7.45 -1.75 -9.26
N ASP A 56 -6.85 -2.27 -8.20
CA ASP A 56 -7.51 -2.45 -6.92
C ASP A 56 -6.53 -2.17 -5.78
N LEU A 57 -6.98 -1.39 -4.82
CA LEU A 57 -6.24 -1.08 -3.59
C LEU A 57 -7.14 -1.38 -2.41
N THR A 58 -6.66 -2.24 -1.52
CA THR A 58 -7.28 -2.43 -0.21
C THR A 58 -6.30 -1.98 0.85
N SER A 59 -6.74 -1.09 1.71
CA SER A 59 -5.91 -0.60 2.81
C SER A 59 -6.50 -1.03 4.14
N TYR A 60 -5.67 -1.70 4.95
CA TYR A 60 -6.06 -2.20 6.27
C TYR A 60 -5.47 -1.26 7.32
N HIS A 61 -6.30 -0.79 8.24
CA HIS A 61 -5.92 0.29 9.16
C HIS A 61 -6.16 -0.07 10.62
N VAL A 62 -5.18 0.21 11.44
CA VAL A 62 -5.36 0.30 12.90
C VAL A 62 -5.71 1.76 13.22
N ASP A 63 -6.76 1.99 14.02
CA ASP A 63 -7.27 3.33 14.33
C ASP A 63 -7.66 4.11 13.07
N LEU A 64 -8.41 3.46 12.19
CA LEU A 64 -8.79 4.02 10.89
C LEU A 64 -9.34 5.44 10.97
N ARG A 65 -10.34 5.66 11.80
CA ARG A 65 -11.02 6.97 11.85
C ARG A 65 -10.12 8.08 12.36
N ARG A 66 -9.22 7.74 13.27
CA ARG A 66 -8.29 8.71 13.85
C ARG A 66 -7.30 9.24 12.81
N HIS A 67 -6.90 8.39 11.85
CA HIS A 67 -5.83 8.71 10.91
C HIS A 67 -6.29 8.81 9.46
N SER A 68 -7.60 8.71 9.20
CA SER A 68 -8.11 8.65 7.82
C SER A 68 -7.78 9.88 6.99
N ASP A 69 -7.89 11.08 7.58
CA ASP A 69 -7.59 12.32 6.84
C ASP A 69 -6.11 12.37 6.43
N THR A 70 -5.22 12.02 7.35
CA THR A 70 -3.78 11.96 7.06
C THR A 70 -3.48 10.91 5.99
N PHE A 71 -4.14 9.76 6.08
CA PHE A 71 -3.95 8.70 5.10
C PHE A 71 -4.37 9.13 3.70
N ILE A 72 -5.55 9.75 3.57
CA ILE A 72 -6.06 10.21 2.27
C ILE A 72 -5.11 11.24 1.66
N LYS A 73 -4.61 12.17 2.47
CA LYS A 73 -3.66 13.17 2.02
C LYS A 73 -2.42 12.51 1.41
N VAL A 74 -1.84 11.53 2.09
CA VAL A 74 -0.65 10.83 1.61
C VAL A 74 -0.98 9.97 0.40
N LYS A 75 -2.10 9.23 0.44
CA LYS A 75 -2.54 8.41 -0.68
C LYS A 75 -2.64 9.21 -1.97
N ASP A 76 -3.17 10.42 -1.88
CA ASP A 76 -3.35 11.27 -3.06
C ASP A 76 -2.03 11.78 -3.66
N GLU A 77 -0.91 11.65 -2.94
CA GLU A 77 0.41 11.94 -3.49
C GLU A 77 0.90 10.84 -4.45
N PHE A 78 0.39 9.62 -4.30
CA PHE A 78 0.90 8.45 -5.02
C PHE A 78 -0.10 7.88 -6.00
N VAL A 79 -1.36 7.79 -5.60
CA VAL A 79 -2.42 7.18 -6.41
C VAL A 79 -2.93 8.21 -7.41
N VAL A 80 -2.77 7.89 -8.71
CA VAL A 80 -3.03 8.82 -9.79
C VAL A 80 -4.07 8.24 -10.77
N ASP A 81 -4.59 9.11 -11.64
CA ASP A 81 -5.49 8.70 -12.71
C ASP A 81 -4.76 7.77 -13.71
N PRO A 82 -5.37 6.65 -14.12
CA PRO A 82 -6.71 6.17 -13.78
C PRO A 82 -6.76 5.62 -12.35
N TYR A 83 -7.78 6.06 -11.59
CA TYR A 83 -7.87 5.69 -10.18
C TYR A 83 -8.31 4.23 -10.01
N PRO A 84 -7.68 3.49 -9.10
CA PRO A 84 -8.10 2.12 -8.79
C PRO A 84 -9.40 2.12 -7.98
N ALA A 85 -10.07 0.97 -7.95
CA ALA A 85 -11.04 0.73 -6.91
C ALA A 85 -10.33 0.73 -5.56
N TRP A 86 -10.93 1.34 -4.54
CA TRP A 86 -10.32 1.43 -3.23
C TRP A 86 -11.30 1.04 -2.13
N THR A 87 -10.84 0.18 -1.23
CA THR A 87 -11.57 -0.22 -0.02
C THR A 87 -10.66 -0.01 1.18
N ALA A 88 -11.16 0.66 2.21
CA ALA A 88 -10.44 0.84 3.47
C ALA A 88 -11.14 0.06 4.57
N ILE A 89 -10.38 -0.72 5.33
CA ILE A 89 -10.91 -1.62 6.36
C ILE A 89 -10.19 -1.33 7.68
N GLY A 90 -10.97 -1.06 8.73
CA GLY A 90 -10.44 -0.95 10.09
C GLY A 90 -10.26 -2.34 10.70
N ILE A 91 -9.12 -2.57 11.32
CA ILE A 91 -8.78 -3.85 11.96
C ILE A 91 -8.19 -3.59 13.34
N SER A 92 -8.10 -4.64 14.17
CA SER A 92 -7.59 -4.50 15.53
C SER A 92 -6.07 -4.43 15.60
N GLU A 93 -5.36 -5.16 14.72
CA GLU A 93 -3.90 -5.21 14.74
C GLU A 93 -3.34 -5.66 13.41
N LEU A 94 -2.07 -5.31 13.18
CA LEU A 94 -1.27 -5.80 12.08
C LEU A 94 -0.13 -6.66 12.64
N TRP A 95 0.78 -7.10 11.78
CA TRP A 95 1.83 -8.03 12.18
C TRP A 95 2.74 -7.49 13.29
N PHE A 96 3.08 -6.19 13.23
CA PHE A 96 3.88 -5.54 14.26
C PHE A 96 3.04 -4.51 15.02
N PRO A 97 3.34 -4.29 16.34
CA PRO A 97 2.50 -3.42 17.20
C PRO A 97 2.38 -1.97 16.76
N ASP A 98 3.42 -1.43 16.11
CA ASP A 98 3.45 0.00 15.75
C ASP A 98 2.89 0.28 14.37
N LEU A 99 2.43 -0.74 13.67
CA LEU A 99 1.89 -0.56 12.31
C LEU A 99 0.49 0.01 12.35
N LEU A 100 0.25 1.01 11.51
CA LEU A 100 -1.06 1.65 11.36
C LEU A 100 -1.72 1.29 10.04
N VAL A 101 -0.97 0.80 9.05
CA VAL A 101 -1.53 0.50 7.74
C VAL A 101 -0.79 -0.65 7.06
N GLU A 102 -1.54 -1.44 6.31
CA GLU A 102 -1.01 -2.38 5.33
C GLU A 102 -1.74 -2.16 4.02
N LEU A 103 -1.00 -2.05 2.93
CA LEU A 103 -1.52 -1.83 1.58
C LEU A 103 -1.48 -3.13 0.80
N HIS A 104 -2.59 -3.47 0.16
CA HIS A 104 -2.70 -4.64 -0.71
C HIS A 104 -3.23 -4.20 -2.06
N ILE A 105 -2.55 -4.57 -3.13
CA ILE A 105 -2.96 -4.16 -4.48
C ILE A 105 -3.02 -5.33 -5.45
N ILE A 106 -3.84 -5.12 -6.48
CA ILE A 106 -3.82 -5.89 -7.71
C ILE A 106 -3.51 -4.91 -8.82
N ALA A 107 -2.55 -5.25 -9.66
CA ALA A 107 -2.17 -4.42 -10.80
C ALA A 107 -2.44 -5.15 -12.10
N LYS A 108 -2.58 -4.40 -13.17
CA LYS A 108 -2.81 -4.92 -14.52
C LYS A 108 -1.61 -4.56 -15.38
N ARG A 109 -1.09 -5.54 -16.12
CA ARG A 109 0.13 -5.34 -16.93
C ARG A 109 -0.12 -4.36 -18.07
N SER A 110 -1.24 -4.51 -18.77
CA SER A 110 -1.60 -3.58 -19.84
C SER A 110 -2.55 -2.50 -19.32
N MET A 111 -2.42 -1.30 -19.81
CA MET A 111 -3.26 -0.17 -19.41
C MET A 111 -4.39 0.10 -20.39
#